data_f71c11f498bcadd3cacaefa6c59eebea
#
_entry.id   f71c11f498bcadd3cacaefa6c59eebea
#
_cell.length_a   1.000
_cell.length_b   1.000
_cell.length_c   1.000
_cell.angle_alpha   90.00
_cell.angle_beta   90.00
_cell.angle_gamma   90.00
#
_symmetry.space_group_name_H-M   'P 1'
#
loop_
_entity.id
_entity.type
_entity.pdbx_description
1 polymer ?
#
loop_
_entity_poly.entity_id
_entity_poly.type
_entity_poly.pdbx_seq_one_letter_code
_entity_poly.pdbx_strand_id
1 'polypeptide(L)'
;MITHENIEIVHHFLQVAKAPFKEMLMQLLAEYRAVYTPVRMVIFDAPVDNKEYVTRFACIKEAVKELFKEKQPSVSYVAQPPQTMGLVMEVHEVQLTEQDHIEYRILEDLPYITIEREGCKRLFLSGVTGDVLRQNIREQSHGVFSRIAGVLETEGMPVSSIIRQWNYIEKITACDATGHQHYQDFNDVRSLFYNGVEWTTGYPAATGIGTQWGGIMIDVDALLCKDGSVRVLGVDNPLQIAAHAYSQNVFCLLYTSPSPRD
;
A
#
# COMPACT_ATOMS: atom_id res chain seq x y z
N MET A 1 4.31 -33.09 10.26
CA MET A 1 3.87 -31.70 10.54
C MET A 1 4.68 -30.81 9.60
N ILE A 2 4.14 -30.47 8.44
CA ILE A 2 4.82 -29.60 7.47
C ILE A 2 4.60 -28.18 7.97
N THR A 3 5.60 -27.58 8.57
CA THR A 3 5.60 -26.15 8.88
C THR A 3 5.96 -25.44 7.59
N HIS A 4 4.96 -24.93 6.86
CA HIS A 4 5.22 -24.00 5.76
C HIS A 4 5.88 -22.77 6.37
N GLU A 5 7.14 -22.53 6.04
CA GLU A 5 7.84 -21.33 6.46
C GLU A 5 7.18 -20.12 5.78
N ASN A 6 6.59 -19.27 6.59
CA ASN A 6 6.01 -18.02 6.12
C ASN A 6 7.10 -17.15 5.48
N ILE A 7 6.82 -16.51 4.37
CA ILE A 7 7.74 -15.47 3.83
C ILE A 7 7.80 -14.35 4.86
N GLU A 8 8.93 -14.26 5.56
CA GLU A 8 9.16 -13.20 6.53
C GLU A 8 9.45 -11.87 5.81
N ILE A 9 8.79 -10.81 6.27
CA ILE A 9 9.04 -9.44 5.80
C ILE A 9 9.90 -8.74 6.85
N VAL A 10 11.08 -8.29 6.41
CA VAL A 10 11.98 -7.47 7.21
C VAL A 10 11.79 -6.01 6.82
N HIS A 11 11.71 -5.14 7.82
CA HIS A 11 11.52 -3.70 7.62
C HIS A 11 12.83 -2.96 7.90
N HIS A 12 13.26 -2.15 6.94
CA HIS A 12 14.40 -1.24 7.08
C HIS A 12 13.93 0.20 7.02
N PHE A 13 14.48 1.04 7.88
CA PHE A 13 14.15 2.46 7.93
C PHE A 13 15.40 3.29 7.67
N LEU A 14 15.32 4.21 6.70
CA LEU A 14 16.34 5.19 6.40
C LEU A 14 15.75 6.59 6.48
N GLN A 15 16.59 7.56 6.84
CA GLN A 15 16.16 8.93 6.96
C GLN A 15 17.30 9.88 6.63
N VAL A 16 16.98 11.02 6.03
CA VAL A 16 17.97 12.06 5.70
C VAL A 16 17.52 13.41 6.24
N ALA A 17 18.49 14.26 6.56
CA ALA A 17 18.25 15.62 7.04
C ALA A 17 17.57 16.48 5.95
N LYS A 18 16.95 17.59 6.36
CA LYS A 18 16.29 18.53 5.44
C LYS A 18 17.30 19.17 4.49
N ALA A 19 17.03 19.02 3.20
CA ALA A 19 17.78 19.58 2.08
C ALA A 19 16.82 19.75 0.87
N PRO A 20 17.24 20.26 -0.28
CA PRO A 20 16.45 20.21 -1.51
C PRO A 20 16.02 18.79 -1.85
N PHE A 21 14.78 18.60 -2.30
CA PHE A 21 14.16 17.28 -2.49
C PHE A 21 15.03 16.27 -3.26
N LYS A 22 15.59 16.71 -4.39
CA LYS A 22 16.43 15.83 -5.23
C LYS A 22 17.69 15.36 -4.50
N GLU A 23 18.32 16.24 -3.71
CA GLU A 23 19.51 15.88 -2.90
C GLU A 23 19.13 14.86 -1.83
N MET A 24 18.02 15.09 -1.11
CA MET A 24 17.51 14.14 -0.12
C MET A 24 17.22 12.76 -0.73
N LEU A 25 16.54 12.73 -1.88
CA LEU A 25 16.20 11.48 -2.56
C LEU A 25 17.46 10.72 -3.00
N MET A 26 18.41 11.40 -3.61
CA MET A 26 19.66 10.79 -4.06
C MET A 26 20.50 10.27 -2.90
N GLN A 27 20.59 11.03 -1.79
CA GLN A 27 21.27 10.58 -0.59
C GLN A 27 20.58 9.35 -0.01
N LEU A 28 19.28 9.36 0.15
CA LEU A 28 18.49 8.27 0.71
C LEU A 28 18.68 6.96 -0.08
N LEU A 29 18.62 7.04 -1.41
CA LEU A 29 18.83 5.89 -2.29
C LEU A 29 20.30 5.43 -2.33
N ALA A 30 21.27 6.38 -2.23
CA ALA A 30 22.68 6.05 -2.16
C ALA A 30 23.10 5.39 -0.84
N GLU A 31 22.39 5.67 0.26
CA GLU A 31 22.64 5.05 1.57
C GLU A 31 21.97 3.69 1.71
N TYR A 32 20.92 3.42 0.94
CA TYR A 32 20.21 2.15 0.98
C TYR A 32 21.13 0.98 0.59
N ARG A 33 21.15 -0.04 1.43
CA ARG A 33 21.83 -1.32 1.18
C ARG A 33 20.86 -2.45 1.49
N ALA A 34 20.42 -3.15 0.44
CA ALA A 34 19.55 -4.30 0.57
C ALA A 34 20.27 -5.41 1.36
N VAL A 35 19.61 -5.94 2.37
CA VAL A 35 20.03 -7.15 3.08
C VAL A 35 19.38 -8.36 2.44
N TYR A 36 18.11 -8.19 2.04
CA TYR A 36 17.32 -9.18 1.34
C TYR A 36 16.72 -8.59 0.05
N THR A 37 15.73 -9.22 -0.52
CA THR A 37 15.08 -8.75 -1.75
C THR A 37 14.01 -7.70 -1.44
N PRO A 38 14.18 -6.44 -1.87
CA PRO A 38 13.17 -5.41 -1.66
C PRO A 38 11.92 -5.67 -2.49
N VAL A 39 10.76 -5.62 -1.84
CA VAL A 39 9.45 -5.81 -2.49
C VAL A 39 8.59 -4.55 -2.47
N ARG A 40 8.82 -3.66 -1.50
CA ARG A 40 8.10 -2.38 -1.35
C ARG A 40 9.01 -1.30 -0.79
N MET A 41 8.85 -0.09 -1.30
CA MET A 41 9.43 1.12 -0.71
C MET A 41 8.31 2.12 -0.42
N VAL A 42 8.27 2.65 0.81
CA VAL A 42 7.34 3.71 1.21
C VAL A 42 8.15 4.93 1.59
N ILE A 43 7.95 6.04 0.88
CA ILE A 43 8.70 7.29 1.09
C ILE A 43 7.76 8.34 1.66
N PHE A 44 8.14 8.89 2.82
CA PHE A 44 7.40 9.93 3.54
C PHE A 44 8.07 11.29 3.34
N ASP A 45 7.27 12.30 2.97
CA ASP A 45 7.74 13.65 2.64
C ASP A 45 6.67 14.71 2.97
N ALA A 46 7.04 15.97 2.78
CA ALA A 46 6.20 17.14 2.98
C ALA A 46 6.09 18.00 1.69
N PRO A 47 5.44 17.53 0.62
CA PRO A 47 5.12 18.38 -0.53
C PRO A 47 4.16 19.51 -0.10
N VAL A 48 4.21 20.66 -0.78
CA VAL A 48 3.40 21.83 -0.40
C VAL A 48 2.00 21.81 -1.03
N ASP A 49 1.83 21.09 -2.13
CA ASP A 49 0.56 20.92 -2.84
C ASP A 49 0.55 19.64 -3.71
N ASN A 50 -0.58 19.39 -4.38
CA ASN A 50 -0.74 18.24 -5.27
C ASN A 50 0.10 18.31 -6.54
N LYS A 51 0.49 19.49 -7.05
CA LYS A 51 1.37 19.61 -8.21
C LYS A 51 2.79 19.17 -7.85
N GLU A 52 3.26 19.63 -6.71
CA GLU A 52 4.57 19.22 -6.20
C GLU A 52 4.56 17.73 -5.84
N TYR A 53 3.47 17.22 -5.22
CA TYR A 53 3.31 15.80 -4.93
C TYR A 53 3.49 14.94 -6.19
N VAL A 54 2.75 15.23 -7.25
CA VAL A 54 2.83 14.49 -8.53
C VAL A 54 4.24 14.57 -9.14
N THR A 55 4.86 15.76 -9.11
CA THR A 55 6.22 15.97 -9.64
C THR A 55 7.26 15.17 -8.86
N ARG A 56 7.20 15.19 -7.53
CA ARG A 56 8.11 14.45 -6.66
C ARG A 56 7.91 12.95 -6.80
N PHE A 57 6.67 12.48 -6.88
CA PHE A 57 6.38 11.05 -7.05
C PHE A 57 6.90 10.53 -8.39
N ALA A 58 6.75 11.29 -9.47
CA ALA A 58 7.35 10.93 -10.76
C ALA A 58 8.88 10.84 -10.66
N CYS A 59 9.53 11.80 -9.99
CA CYS A 59 10.97 11.77 -9.77
C CYS A 59 11.42 10.55 -8.94
N ILE A 60 10.66 10.18 -7.91
CA ILE A 60 10.93 8.97 -7.11
C ILE A 60 10.84 7.72 -7.98
N LYS A 61 9.75 7.58 -8.77
CA LYS A 61 9.56 6.41 -9.65
C LYS A 61 10.72 6.28 -10.65
N GLU A 62 11.17 7.37 -11.26
CA GLU A 62 12.33 7.36 -12.15
C GLU A 62 13.61 6.95 -11.43
N ALA A 63 13.92 7.53 -10.28
CA ALA A 63 15.12 7.22 -9.54
C ALA A 63 15.16 5.75 -9.07
N VAL A 64 14.03 5.22 -8.61
CA VAL A 64 13.91 3.79 -8.24
C VAL A 64 14.07 2.89 -9.47
N LYS A 65 13.47 3.25 -10.61
CA LYS A 65 13.65 2.52 -11.87
C LYS A 65 15.11 2.50 -12.33
N GLU A 66 15.81 3.61 -12.25
CA GLU A 66 17.25 3.66 -12.58
C GLU A 66 18.11 2.79 -11.66
N LEU A 67 17.80 2.77 -10.36
CA LEU A 67 18.54 2.01 -9.36
C LEU A 67 18.32 0.51 -9.51
N PHE A 68 17.07 0.07 -9.66
CA PHE A 68 16.70 -1.35 -9.62
C PHE A 68 16.52 -1.99 -11.00
N LYS A 69 16.39 -1.19 -12.06
CA LYS A 69 16.20 -1.64 -13.44
C LYS A 69 15.03 -2.63 -13.55
N GLU A 70 15.31 -3.87 -13.97
CA GLU A 70 14.30 -4.92 -14.15
C GLU A 70 13.77 -5.50 -12.82
N LYS A 71 14.47 -5.27 -11.70
CA LYS A 71 14.10 -5.78 -10.37
C LYS A 71 13.49 -4.69 -9.49
N GLN A 72 12.59 -3.92 -10.07
CA GLN A 72 12.00 -2.76 -9.44
C GLN A 72 11.00 -3.14 -8.35
N PRO A 73 11.18 -2.72 -7.06
CA PRO A 73 10.17 -2.85 -6.05
C PRO A 73 8.96 -1.96 -6.34
N SER A 74 7.81 -2.27 -5.77
CA SER A 74 6.67 -1.35 -5.77
C SER A 74 6.94 -0.15 -4.87
N VAL A 75 6.39 1.04 -5.21
CA VAL A 75 6.74 2.29 -4.53
C VAL A 75 5.50 3.08 -4.15
N SER A 76 5.42 3.47 -2.87
CA SER A 76 4.44 4.41 -2.35
C SER A 76 5.10 5.72 -1.95
N TYR A 77 4.42 6.84 -2.22
CA TYR A 77 4.84 8.17 -1.81
C TYR A 77 3.77 8.82 -0.96
N VAL A 78 4.06 9.02 0.31
CA VAL A 78 3.11 9.44 1.32
C VAL A 78 3.38 10.89 1.72
N ALA A 79 2.42 11.77 1.45
CA ALA A 79 2.47 13.18 1.83
C ALA A 79 2.14 13.35 3.32
N GLN A 80 3.02 12.82 4.17
CA GLN A 80 2.97 12.95 5.62
C GLN A 80 4.33 13.39 6.14
N PRO A 81 4.45 14.63 6.63
CA PRO A 81 5.72 15.20 7.04
C PRO A 81 6.40 14.39 8.13
N PRO A 82 7.65 13.94 7.93
CA PRO A 82 8.47 13.46 9.03
C PRO A 82 8.69 14.57 10.06
N GLN A 83 8.65 14.25 11.35
CA GLN A 83 8.71 15.28 12.42
C GLN A 83 9.99 16.12 12.39
N THR A 84 11.14 15.48 12.25
CA THR A 84 12.45 16.13 12.37
C THR A 84 13.33 16.00 11.13
N MET A 85 13.03 15.04 10.27
CA MET A 85 13.84 14.70 9.09
C MET A 85 13.26 15.32 7.81
N GLY A 86 14.02 15.29 6.72
CA GLY A 86 13.61 15.75 5.39
C GLY A 86 12.80 14.67 4.67
N LEU A 87 13.42 13.52 4.41
CA LEU A 87 12.76 12.32 3.89
C LEU A 87 12.96 11.15 4.85
N VAL A 88 11.96 10.28 4.88
CA VAL A 88 12.04 8.95 5.53
C VAL A 88 11.62 7.91 4.52
N MET A 89 12.32 6.79 4.47
CA MET A 89 12.00 5.64 3.64
C MET A 89 11.89 4.39 4.50
N GLU A 90 10.77 3.70 4.37
CA GLU A 90 10.57 2.35 4.86
C GLU A 90 10.71 1.38 3.69
N VAL A 91 11.55 0.35 3.82
CA VAL A 91 11.72 -0.69 2.80
C VAL A 91 11.29 -2.03 3.39
N HIS A 92 10.39 -2.71 2.69
CA HIS A 92 10.03 -4.08 3.00
C HIS A 92 10.88 -5.02 2.15
N GLU A 93 11.63 -5.87 2.81
CA GLU A 93 12.47 -6.88 2.17
C GLU A 93 12.00 -8.28 2.54
N VAL A 94 12.17 -9.23 1.65
CA VAL A 94 11.87 -10.64 1.87
C VAL A 94 13.11 -11.49 1.68
N GLN A 95 13.33 -12.41 2.61
CA GLN A 95 14.37 -13.42 2.46
C GLN A 95 13.86 -14.52 1.54
N LEU A 96 14.44 -14.60 0.34
CA LEU A 96 14.14 -15.64 -0.63
C LEU A 96 15.01 -16.89 -0.38
N THR A 97 14.44 -18.04 -0.67
CA THR A 97 15.11 -19.34 -0.72
C THR A 97 15.27 -19.81 -2.17
N GLU A 98 15.99 -20.89 -2.40
CA GLU A 98 16.15 -21.48 -3.74
C GLU A 98 14.83 -22.01 -4.32
N GLN A 99 13.81 -22.22 -3.48
CA GLN A 99 12.49 -22.72 -3.89
C GLN A 99 11.54 -21.60 -4.29
N ASP A 100 11.91 -20.34 -4.07
CA ASP A 100 11.07 -19.20 -4.37
C ASP A 100 11.22 -18.76 -5.83
N HIS A 101 10.09 -18.59 -6.48
CA HIS A 101 10.03 -17.97 -7.78
C HIS A 101 9.51 -16.54 -7.66
N ILE A 102 10.41 -15.57 -7.86
CA ILE A 102 10.06 -14.14 -7.84
C ILE A 102 9.92 -13.61 -9.26
N GLU A 103 8.87 -12.84 -9.50
CA GLU A 103 8.65 -12.12 -10.74
C GLU A 103 8.41 -10.62 -10.48
N TYR A 104 9.11 -9.79 -11.25
CA TYR A 104 8.95 -8.35 -11.29
C TYR A 104 8.12 -8.02 -12.51
N ARG A 105 6.95 -7.46 -12.30
CA ARG A 105 5.97 -7.19 -13.34
C ARG A 105 5.56 -5.74 -13.38
N ILE A 106 5.08 -5.30 -14.52
CA ILE A 106 4.52 -3.96 -14.71
C ILE A 106 3.21 -4.12 -15.48
N LEU A 107 2.12 -3.64 -14.90
CA LEU A 107 0.86 -3.47 -15.61
C LEU A 107 0.62 -1.97 -15.83
N GLU A 108 0.58 -1.55 -17.10
CA GLU A 108 0.57 -0.14 -17.48
C GLU A 108 1.82 0.61 -16.94
N ASP A 109 1.66 1.42 -15.89
CA ASP A 109 2.73 2.14 -15.21
C ASP A 109 2.92 1.71 -13.74
N LEU A 110 2.32 0.58 -13.34
CA LEU A 110 2.35 0.04 -11.99
C LEU A 110 3.32 -1.13 -11.87
N PRO A 111 4.49 -0.95 -11.28
CA PRO A 111 5.35 -2.06 -10.88
C PRO A 111 4.74 -2.81 -9.70
N TYR A 112 4.78 -4.13 -9.77
CA TYR A 112 4.40 -5.02 -8.67
C TYR A 112 5.23 -6.29 -8.70
N ILE A 113 5.20 -7.03 -7.61
CA ILE A 113 6.01 -8.23 -7.43
C ILE A 113 5.12 -9.38 -7.02
N THR A 114 5.36 -10.55 -7.63
CA THR A 114 4.80 -11.81 -7.18
C THR A 114 5.91 -12.74 -6.71
N ILE A 115 5.63 -13.51 -5.65
CA ILE A 115 6.51 -14.56 -5.15
C ILE A 115 5.67 -15.83 -5.03
N GLU A 116 6.13 -16.89 -5.71
CA GLU A 116 5.53 -18.21 -5.57
C GLU A 116 6.44 -19.11 -4.74
N ARG A 117 5.86 -19.74 -3.71
CA ARG A 117 6.49 -20.73 -2.84
C ARG A 117 5.50 -21.85 -2.55
N GLU A 118 5.86 -23.09 -2.82
CA GLU A 118 5.08 -24.29 -2.44
C GLU A 118 3.58 -24.22 -2.78
N GLY A 119 3.25 -23.76 -3.99
CA GLY A 119 1.85 -23.65 -4.45
C GLY A 119 1.08 -22.43 -3.91
N CYS A 120 1.74 -21.58 -3.12
CA CYS A 120 1.21 -20.30 -2.69
C CYS A 120 1.82 -19.15 -3.50
N LYS A 121 0.97 -18.24 -3.97
CA LYS A 121 1.36 -17.02 -4.67
C LYS A 121 1.08 -15.81 -3.80
N ARG A 122 2.09 -15.01 -3.53
CA ARG A 122 1.98 -13.73 -2.80
C ARG A 122 2.23 -12.58 -3.76
N LEU A 123 1.41 -11.54 -3.64
CA LEU A 123 1.51 -10.31 -4.43
C LEU A 123 1.79 -9.13 -3.52
N PHE A 124 2.74 -8.27 -3.94
CA PHE A 124 3.05 -6.98 -3.35
C PHE A 124 2.79 -5.88 -4.39
N LEU A 125 1.75 -5.08 -4.16
CA LEU A 125 1.35 -3.97 -5.02
C LEU A 125 1.29 -2.70 -4.17
N SER A 126 1.93 -1.62 -4.64
CA SER A 126 1.96 -0.37 -3.88
C SER A 126 1.88 0.85 -4.79
N GLY A 127 1.48 1.97 -4.20
CA GLY A 127 1.44 3.24 -4.89
C GLY A 127 0.38 3.32 -5.99
N VAL A 128 -0.73 2.57 -5.87
CA VAL A 128 -1.83 2.66 -6.82
C VAL A 128 -2.59 3.96 -6.58
N THR A 129 -2.48 4.92 -7.50
CA THR A 129 -3.06 6.26 -7.38
C THR A 129 -4.05 6.58 -8.50
N GLY A 130 -4.96 7.53 -8.23
CA GLY A 130 -5.80 8.18 -9.23
C GLY A 130 -5.16 9.45 -9.83
N ASP A 131 -5.90 10.16 -10.67
CA ASP A 131 -5.48 11.47 -11.20
C ASP A 131 -5.80 12.57 -10.17
N VAL A 132 -4.86 12.82 -9.28
CA VAL A 132 -4.97 13.78 -8.16
C VAL A 132 -5.28 15.21 -8.63
N LEU A 133 -4.89 15.58 -9.85
CA LEU A 133 -5.04 16.95 -10.37
C LEU A 133 -6.38 17.20 -11.05
N ARG A 134 -7.09 16.16 -11.46
CA ARG A 134 -8.31 16.26 -12.30
C ARG A 134 -9.54 15.60 -11.71
N GLN A 135 -9.38 14.69 -10.76
CA GLN A 135 -10.45 13.87 -10.23
C GLN A 135 -10.70 14.17 -8.75
N ASN A 136 -11.96 14.10 -8.33
CA ASN A 136 -12.32 14.11 -6.91
C ASN A 136 -12.00 12.76 -6.23
N ILE A 137 -12.14 12.68 -4.91
CA ILE A 137 -11.81 11.47 -4.13
C ILE A 137 -12.60 10.24 -4.59
N ARG A 138 -13.88 10.39 -4.91
CA ARG A 138 -14.74 9.29 -5.37
C ARG A 138 -14.30 8.74 -6.72
N GLU A 139 -14.04 9.62 -7.68
CA GLU A 139 -13.53 9.26 -9.02
C GLU A 139 -12.17 8.58 -8.94
N GLN A 140 -11.25 9.13 -8.15
CA GLN A 140 -9.94 8.53 -7.90
C GLN A 140 -10.08 7.13 -7.30
N SER A 141 -10.98 6.96 -6.31
CA SER A 141 -11.23 5.67 -5.67
C SER A 141 -11.67 4.61 -6.68
N HIS A 142 -12.61 4.95 -7.58
CA HIS A 142 -13.02 4.04 -8.66
C HIS A 142 -11.85 3.65 -9.56
N GLY A 143 -11.05 4.60 -10.00
CA GLY A 143 -9.88 4.34 -10.84
C GLY A 143 -8.86 3.44 -10.15
N VAL A 144 -8.56 3.71 -8.88
CA VAL A 144 -7.59 2.94 -8.09
C VAL A 144 -8.06 1.50 -7.89
N PHE A 145 -9.32 1.27 -7.49
CA PHE A 145 -9.84 -0.09 -7.33
C PHE A 145 -9.93 -0.85 -8.66
N SER A 146 -10.24 -0.17 -9.78
CA SER A 146 -10.20 -0.77 -11.12
C SER A 146 -8.79 -1.25 -11.49
N ARG A 147 -7.76 -0.46 -11.19
CA ARG A 147 -6.36 -0.84 -11.43
C ARG A 147 -5.92 -2.02 -10.56
N ILE A 148 -6.33 -2.05 -9.28
CA ILE A 148 -6.09 -3.19 -8.38
C ILE A 148 -6.75 -4.45 -8.94
N ALA A 149 -8.02 -4.37 -9.37
CA ALA A 149 -8.72 -5.48 -10.00
C ALA A 149 -7.97 -6.00 -11.24
N GLY A 150 -7.50 -5.10 -12.10
CA GLY A 150 -6.72 -5.47 -13.30
C GLY A 150 -5.43 -6.23 -12.99
N VAL A 151 -4.69 -5.83 -11.94
CA VAL A 151 -3.49 -6.55 -11.48
C VAL A 151 -3.87 -7.94 -10.96
N LEU A 152 -4.89 -8.03 -10.10
CA LEU A 152 -5.34 -9.31 -9.55
C LEU A 152 -5.83 -10.27 -10.65
N GLU A 153 -6.60 -9.77 -11.63
CA GLU A 153 -7.06 -10.55 -12.77
C GLU A 153 -5.89 -11.05 -13.63
N THR A 154 -4.90 -10.20 -13.92
CA THR A 154 -3.67 -10.57 -14.65
C THR A 154 -2.93 -11.70 -13.94
N GLU A 155 -2.93 -11.72 -12.62
CA GLU A 155 -2.28 -12.73 -11.80
C GLU A 155 -3.15 -13.97 -11.50
N GLY A 156 -4.40 -13.99 -11.98
CA GLY A 156 -5.35 -15.07 -11.69
C GLY A 156 -5.72 -15.15 -10.21
N MET A 157 -5.67 -14.02 -9.49
CA MET A 157 -5.97 -13.92 -8.07
C MET A 157 -7.35 -13.28 -7.87
N PRO A 158 -8.28 -13.92 -7.12
CA PRO A 158 -9.57 -13.31 -6.81
C PRO A 158 -9.40 -12.14 -5.84
N VAL A 159 -10.37 -11.22 -5.79
CA VAL A 159 -10.37 -10.10 -4.83
C VAL A 159 -10.31 -10.62 -3.38
N SER A 160 -10.89 -11.77 -3.10
CA SER A 160 -10.82 -12.43 -1.78
C SER A 160 -9.40 -12.88 -1.37
N SER A 161 -8.44 -12.84 -2.29
CA SER A 161 -7.02 -13.11 -1.96
C SER A 161 -6.32 -11.94 -1.27
N ILE A 162 -6.91 -10.74 -1.27
CA ILE A 162 -6.35 -9.58 -0.56
C ILE A 162 -6.34 -9.89 0.94
N ILE A 163 -5.16 -9.83 1.56
CA ILE A 163 -4.97 -10.07 3.00
C ILE A 163 -4.70 -8.80 3.79
N ARG A 164 -4.14 -7.78 3.13
CA ARG A 164 -3.82 -6.50 3.76
C ARG A 164 -4.01 -5.35 2.76
N GLN A 165 -4.52 -4.20 3.25
CA GLN A 165 -4.70 -2.99 2.47
C GLN A 165 -4.35 -1.76 3.32
N TRP A 166 -3.48 -0.87 2.78
CA TRP A 166 -3.22 0.46 3.32
C TRP A 166 -3.88 1.49 2.42
N ASN A 167 -4.72 2.33 3.02
CA ASN A 167 -5.49 3.35 2.30
C ASN A 167 -5.00 4.72 2.74
N TYR A 168 -4.27 5.40 1.89
CA TYR A 168 -3.83 6.77 2.10
C TYR A 168 -4.86 7.69 1.44
N ILE A 169 -5.49 8.55 2.25
CA ILE A 169 -6.62 9.39 1.83
C ILE A 169 -6.31 10.84 2.16
N GLU A 170 -6.24 11.70 1.15
CA GLU A 170 -6.00 13.13 1.34
C GLU A 170 -7.08 13.74 2.22
N LYS A 171 -6.63 14.41 3.30
CA LYS A 171 -7.52 15.11 4.23
C LYS A 171 -8.73 14.27 4.62
N ILE A 172 -8.48 13.06 5.07
CA ILE A 172 -9.47 11.99 5.32
C ILE A 172 -10.73 12.45 6.06
N THR A 173 -10.63 13.43 6.94
CA THR A 173 -11.75 13.99 7.72
C THR A 173 -12.40 15.22 7.08
N ALA A 174 -11.84 15.76 6.00
CA ALA A 174 -12.40 16.91 5.30
C ALA A 174 -13.65 16.52 4.52
N CYS A 175 -14.51 17.51 4.28
CA CYS A 175 -15.64 17.38 3.37
C CYS A 175 -15.34 18.10 2.06
N ASP A 176 -15.92 17.60 0.97
CA ASP A 176 -15.93 18.27 -0.32
C ASP A 176 -16.92 19.47 -0.32
N ALA A 177 -17.05 20.12 -1.48
CA ALA A 177 -17.97 21.26 -1.66
C ALA A 177 -19.46 20.87 -1.50
N THR A 178 -19.81 19.59 -1.57
CA THR A 178 -21.18 19.08 -1.38
C THR A 178 -21.47 18.62 0.05
N GLY A 179 -20.45 18.69 0.93
CA GLY A 179 -20.54 18.25 2.32
C GLY A 179 -20.25 16.76 2.53
N HIS A 180 -19.86 16.03 1.50
CA HIS A 180 -19.46 14.62 1.62
C HIS A 180 -18.04 14.51 2.15
N GLN A 181 -17.86 13.68 3.17
CA GLN A 181 -16.55 13.45 3.75
C GLN A 181 -15.70 12.57 2.83
N HIS A 182 -14.42 12.92 2.64
CA HIS A 182 -13.49 12.16 1.80
C HIS A 182 -13.41 10.67 2.18
N TYR A 183 -13.42 10.39 3.48
CA TYR A 183 -13.44 9.01 3.98
C TYR A 183 -14.71 8.26 3.59
N GLN A 184 -15.89 8.92 3.60
CA GLN A 184 -17.15 8.30 3.21
C GLN A 184 -17.17 8.01 1.71
N ASP A 185 -16.76 8.96 0.87
CA ASP A 185 -16.64 8.76 -0.58
C ASP A 185 -15.76 7.57 -0.93
N PHE A 186 -14.60 7.48 -0.27
CA PHE A 186 -13.71 6.34 -0.42
C PHE A 186 -14.39 5.02 0.00
N ASN A 187 -15.05 4.99 1.17
CA ASN A 187 -15.70 3.78 1.70
C ASN A 187 -16.86 3.30 0.84
N ASP A 188 -17.64 4.20 0.28
CA ASP A 188 -18.73 3.85 -0.64
C ASP A 188 -18.21 3.07 -1.85
N VAL A 189 -17.11 3.57 -2.45
CA VAL A 189 -16.48 2.90 -3.61
C VAL A 189 -15.84 1.57 -3.20
N ARG A 190 -15.15 1.52 -2.06
CA ARG A 190 -14.58 0.28 -1.53
C ARG A 190 -15.66 -0.78 -1.27
N SER A 191 -16.80 -0.36 -0.73
CA SER A 191 -17.93 -1.26 -0.49
C SER A 191 -18.46 -1.86 -1.80
N LEU A 192 -18.51 -1.07 -2.88
CA LEU A 192 -18.87 -1.59 -4.21
C LEU A 192 -17.85 -2.58 -4.75
N PHE A 193 -16.56 -2.30 -4.57
CA PHE A 193 -15.47 -3.19 -4.99
C PHE A 193 -15.50 -4.54 -4.26
N TYR A 194 -15.92 -4.55 -2.99
CA TYR A 194 -16.05 -5.77 -2.18
C TYR A 194 -17.42 -6.45 -2.28
N ASN A 195 -18.37 -5.83 -2.98
CA ASN A 195 -19.72 -6.38 -3.10
C ASN A 195 -19.72 -7.72 -3.85
N GLY A 196 -20.38 -8.72 -3.28
CA GLY A 196 -20.44 -10.06 -3.86
C GLY A 196 -19.16 -10.89 -3.73
N VAL A 197 -18.13 -10.39 -3.05
CA VAL A 197 -16.90 -11.15 -2.76
C VAL A 197 -17.14 -12.12 -1.60
N GLU A 198 -16.90 -13.40 -1.83
CA GLU A 198 -16.94 -14.42 -0.77
C GLU A 198 -15.60 -14.45 -0.04
N TRP A 199 -15.59 -13.96 1.19
CA TRP A 199 -14.42 -13.93 2.06
C TRP A 199 -14.36 -15.19 2.92
N THR A 200 -13.39 -16.06 2.69
CA THR A 200 -13.21 -17.31 3.46
C THR A 200 -12.59 -17.09 4.85
N THR A 201 -11.84 -15.99 5.00
CA THR A 201 -11.09 -15.66 6.23
C THR A 201 -11.50 -14.33 6.85
N GLY A 202 -12.63 -13.74 6.40
CA GLY A 202 -13.05 -12.41 6.75
C GLY A 202 -12.44 -11.34 5.83
N TYR A 203 -12.81 -10.06 6.04
CA TYR A 203 -12.28 -8.94 5.27
C TYR A 203 -10.76 -8.78 5.48
N PRO A 204 -10.04 -8.25 4.48
CA PRO A 204 -8.61 -7.97 4.62
C PRO A 204 -8.35 -7.00 5.76
N ALA A 205 -7.24 -7.16 6.46
CA ALA A 205 -6.80 -6.17 7.42
C ALA A 205 -6.56 -4.85 6.68
N ALA A 206 -7.25 -3.77 7.08
CA ALA A 206 -7.18 -2.49 6.41
C ALA A 206 -6.81 -1.36 7.38
N THR A 207 -6.04 -0.38 6.90
CA THR A 207 -5.71 0.83 7.64
C THR A 207 -6.07 2.04 6.80
N GLY A 208 -6.83 2.98 7.38
CA GLY A 208 -7.09 4.29 6.78
C GLY A 208 -6.13 5.32 7.35
N ILE A 209 -5.38 5.98 6.50
CA ILE A 209 -4.34 6.95 6.89
C ILE A 209 -4.65 8.28 6.21
N GLY A 210 -4.82 9.34 7.02
CA GLY A 210 -4.99 10.69 6.50
C GLY A 210 -3.66 11.25 6.02
N THR A 211 -3.61 11.77 4.80
CA THR A 211 -2.46 12.47 4.22
C THR A 211 -2.78 13.94 3.97
N GLN A 212 -1.75 14.78 3.80
CA GLN A 212 -1.95 16.19 3.48
C GLN A 212 -2.31 16.39 1.99
N TRP A 213 -1.68 15.63 1.13
CA TRP A 213 -1.80 15.67 -0.33
C TRP A 213 -1.74 14.26 -0.90
N GLY A 214 -1.99 14.12 -2.20
CA GLY A 214 -1.83 12.86 -2.92
C GLY A 214 -3.14 12.14 -3.26
N GLY A 215 -4.29 12.74 -2.97
CA GLY A 215 -5.60 12.16 -3.27
C GLY A 215 -5.81 10.79 -2.62
N ILE A 216 -6.07 9.78 -3.45
CA ILE A 216 -6.19 8.38 -3.03
C ILE A 216 -4.96 7.60 -3.51
N MET A 217 -4.31 6.92 -2.56
CA MET A 217 -3.28 5.92 -2.85
C MET A 217 -3.56 4.65 -2.04
N ILE A 218 -3.44 3.49 -2.67
CA ILE A 218 -3.65 2.20 -2.00
C ILE A 218 -2.45 1.29 -2.23
N ASP A 219 -2.07 0.61 -1.16
CA ASP A 219 -1.15 -0.52 -1.19
C ASP A 219 -1.89 -1.80 -0.82
N VAL A 220 -1.54 -2.91 -1.48
CA VAL A 220 -2.20 -4.20 -1.32
C VAL A 220 -1.16 -5.32 -1.18
N ASP A 221 -1.37 -6.19 -0.19
CA ASP A 221 -0.80 -7.52 -0.15
C ASP A 221 -1.91 -8.55 -0.41
N ALA A 222 -1.67 -9.47 -1.33
CA ALA A 222 -2.59 -10.57 -1.59
C ALA A 222 -1.87 -11.92 -1.48
N LEU A 223 -2.60 -12.96 -1.10
CA LEU A 223 -2.10 -14.33 -0.95
C LEU A 223 -3.12 -15.32 -1.50
N LEU A 224 -2.69 -16.16 -2.41
CA LEU A 224 -3.49 -17.25 -2.98
C LEU A 224 -2.71 -18.56 -2.83
N CYS A 225 -3.28 -19.54 -2.11
CA CYS A 225 -2.73 -20.88 -1.99
C CYS A 225 -3.70 -21.90 -2.61
N LYS A 226 -3.19 -22.74 -3.52
CA LYS A 226 -4.01 -23.65 -4.33
C LYS A 226 -4.54 -24.85 -3.55
N ASP A 227 -3.85 -25.25 -2.50
CA ASP A 227 -4.10 -26.50 -1.74
C ASP A 227 -4.62 -26.27 -0.34
N GLY A 228 -4.86 -25.02 0.05
CA GLY A 228 -5.25 -24.68 1.43
C GLY A 228 -4.13 -24.91 2.47
N SER A 229 -2.89 -25.09 2.02
CA SER A 229 -1.71 -25.35 2.87
C SER A 229 -1.40 -24.21 3.82
N VAL A 230 -1.73 -22.95 3.44
CA VAL A 230 -1.56 -21.76 4.27
C VAL A 230 -2.94 -21.21 4.65
N ARG A 231 -3.12 -20.93 5.93
CA ARG A 231 -4.32 -20.31 6.46
C ARG A 231 -4.04 -18.88 6.89
N VAL A 232 -4.77 -17.93 6.31
CA VAL A 232 -4.81 -16.57 6.81
C VAL A 232 -5.70 -16.52 8.04
N LEU A 233 -5.17 -16.04 9.16
CA LEU A 233 -5.93 -15.88 10.40
C LEU A 233 -6.18 -14.39 10.65
N GLY A 234 -7.45 -14.01 10.76
CA GLY A 234 -7.83 -12.71 11.31
C GLY A 234 -7.52 -12.71 12.81
N VAL A 235 -6.72 -11.76 13.27
CA VAL A 235 -6.47 -11.55 14.69
C VAL A 235 -7.27 -10.34 15.15
N ASP A 236 -8.31 -10.57 15.92
CA ASP A 236 -9.12 -9.49 16.49
C ASP A 236 -8.41 -8.85 17.68
N ASN A 237 -8.45 -7.53 17.73
CA ASN A 237 -8.00 -6.81 18.90
C ASN A 237 -9.16 -6.74 19.92
N PRO A 238 -9.06 -7.39 21.08
CA PRO A 238 -10.13 -7.39 22.08
C PRO A 238 -10.45 -6.02 22.68
N LEU A 239 -9.55 -5.03 22.47
CA LEU A 239 -9.73 -3.65 22.89
C LEU A 239 -10.38 -2.76 21.82
N GLN A 240 -10.66 -3.30 20.62
CA GLN A 240 -11.31 -2.60 19.53
C GLN A 240 -12.67 -3.21 19.22
N ILE A 241 -13.67 -2.36 19.05
CA ILE A 241 -14.97 -2.81 18.56
C ILE A 241 -14.78 -3.18 17.08
N ALA A 242 -15.25 -4.37 16.71
CA ALA A 242 -15.17 -4.84 15.33
C ALA A 242 -15.82 -3.85 14.36
N ALA A 243 -15.15 -3.54 13.26
CA ALA A 243 -15.56 -2.48 12.32
C ALA A 243 -16.98 -2.65 11.80
N HIS A 244 -17.42 -3.88 11.56
CA HIS A 244 -18.78 -4.21 11.12
C HIS A 244 -19.86 -3.97 12.20
N ALA A 245 -19.48 -3.75 13.46
CA ALA A 245 -20.43 -3.39 14.52
C ALA A 245 -20.85 -1.90 14.49
N TYR A 246 -20.10 -1.05 13.78
CA TYR A 246 -20.43 0.38 13.66
C TYR A 246 -21.40 0.69 12.51
N SER A 247 -21.31 0.00 11.39
CA SER A 247 -22.26 0.09 10.28
C SER A 247 -21.98 -1.01 9.26
N GLN A 248 -23.02 -1.45 8.53
CA GLN A 248 -22.86 -2.42 7.45
C GLN A 248 -22.00 -1.91 6.27
N ASN A 249 -21.77 -0.59 6.20
CA ASN A 249 -21.05 0.07 5.11
C ASN A 249 -19.71 0.69 5.54
N VAL A 250 -19.33 0.60 6.81
CA VAL A 250 -18.06 1.16 7.31
C VAL A 250 -17.12 0.00 7.63
N PHE A 251 -16.38 -0.44 6.64
CA PHE A 251 -15.27 -1.39 6.83
C PHE A 251 -14.03 -0.65 7.30
N CYS A 252 -14.09 -0.07 8.50
CA CYS A 252 -12.94 0.53 9.12
C CYS A 252 -12.42 -0.39 10.20
N LEU A 253 -11.39 -1.14 9.89
CA LEU A 253 -10.45 -1.55 10.92
C LEU A 253 -9.63 -0.30 11.25
N LEU A 254 -10.19 0.57 12.06
CA LEU A 254 -9.47 1.67 12.67
C LEU A 254 -8.39 1.07 13.57
N TYR A 255 -7.21 0.94 13.01
CA TYR A 255 -6.03 0.93 13.84
C TYR A 255 -5.82 2.37 14.30
N THR A 256 -6.43 2.74 15.39
CA THR A 256 -5.96 3.90 16.14
C THR A 256 -4.66 3.45 16.79
N SER A 257 -3.53 3.83 16.20
CA SER A 257 -2.32 4.01 16.98
C SER A 257 -2.71 4.83 18.21
N PRO A 258 -2.37 4.41 19.43
CA PRO A 258 -2.61 5.25 20.60
C PRO A 258 -1.92 6.59 20.33
N SER A 259 -2.71 7.63 20.13
CA SER A 259 -2.20 8.98 20.17
C SER A 259 -1.63 9.16 21.57
N PRO A 260 -0.38 9.58 21.73
CA PRO A 260 0.09 10.01 23.03
C PRO A 260 -0.63 11.33 23.34
N ARG A 261 -1.80 11.22 23.93
CA ARG A 261 -2.41 12.31 24.66
C ARG A 261 -2.49 11.87 26.09
N ASP A 262 -1.76 12.64 26.85
CA ASP A 262 -1.58 12.79 28.29
C ASP A 262 -0.40 12.06 28.86
#